data_872c5dc6ba9ac0c26f0d4e1b2ff79587
#
_entry.id   872c5dc6ba9ac0c26f0d4e1b2ff79587
#
_cell.length_a   1.000
_cell.length_b   1.000
_cell.length_c   1.000
_cell.angle_alpha   90.00
_cell.angle_beta   90.00
_cell.angle_gamma   90.00
#
_symmetry.space_group_name_H-M   'P 1'
#
loop_
_entity.id
_entity.type
_entity.pdbx_description
1 polymer ?
#
loop_
_entity_poly.entity_id
_entity_poly.type
_entity_poly.pdbx_seq_one_letter_code
_entity_poly.pdbx_strand_id
1 'polypeptide(L)'
;MDNDDYTAKMTELIELMRIIGNDTQQCEVKECKRKISSTIPETLSAFSNGNGGYIILGLSEKAGFTPVEGFNARAMQEALSQACEKLTPVVRPVIVTYPFEGANLVFAVIDEMLPREKPCFISSIGPHGGSYIRTGDGDRKMTTYEVDRLLEEQRQPEHDIAIVPEATLDDLNPTLLRALLERERERHPHVFADRSDEDMMLDLRILREPSTDEYAEDRQSRDDETRAHDTNRNDTATAPDTVAPDAIEPVQAAHRAHPTLAGLLAVGQYPQKFFPRLTVTVAVYPGTSRDEVFRGDAQLVASDTFTGPIPTMIDDTVASLMAWTAVPGTGSDAAPAQTAMYPQLVLREAVANALTHRDYSPDALGTPVHVDVFTDRIEVSNPGGLFGAVSKQRLTHEASTSTRNAFLFSLLQSAPSPDGGTVLRDNGTGYLRIGAALRSEAREPVRIENELDLFRVVIPGRVNDAALTERDFARRILHLLEREPSASVRDIIRELGLSPVAVAAGLRSLMNKGLVESGEAVPMPRKYYRLRNAGAGAQKAVSGISGLHGTGQERGCAAGT
;
A
#
# COMPACT_ATOMS: atom_id res chain seq x y z
N MET A 1 -12.14 -20.87 14.39
CA MET A 1 -11.14 -21.54 15.28
C MET A 1 -11.89 -22.46 16.22
N ASP A 2 -11.44 -23.70 16.36
CA ASP A 2 -12.01 -24.62 17.32
C ASP A 2 -11.47 -24.36 18.74
N ASN A 3 -12.08 -25.00 19.76
CA ASN A 3 -11.72 -24.76 21.17
C ASN A 3 -10.23 -25.07 21.46
N ASP A 4 -9.68 -26.06 20.76
CA ASP A 4 -8.27 -26.45 20.89
C ASP A 4 -7.32 -25.40 20.27
N ASP A 5 -7.76 -24.71 19.19
CA ASP A 5 -7.00 -23.63 18.56
C ASP A 5 -6.82 -22.43 19.49
N TYR A 6 -7.85 -22.07 20.26
CA TYR A 6 -7.78 -20.95 21.21
C TYR A 6 -6.82 -21.25 22.36
N THR A 7 -6.80 -22.51 22.85
CA THR A 7 -5.89 -22.94 23.90
C THR A 7 -4.44 -22.89 23.43
N ALA A 8 -4.18 -23.39 22.24
CA ALA A 8 -2.85 -23.35 21.63
C ALA A 8 -2.38 -21.91 21.43
N LYS A 9 -3.26 -21.03 20.94
CA LYS A 9 -2.93 -19.61 20.72
C LYS A 9 -2.66 -18.86 22.01
N MET A 10 -3.46 -19.09 23.06
CA MET A 10 -3.24 -18.49 24.36
C MET A 10 -1.88 -18.91 24.95
N THR A 11 -1.54 -20.20 24.85
CA THR A 11 -0.27 -20.74 25.35
C THR A 11 0.91 -20.14 24.60
N GLU A 12 0.85 -20.09 23.26
CA GLU A 12 1.85 -19.44 22.40
C GLU A 12 2.12 -17.99 22.82
N LEU A 13 1.04 -17.22 23.03
CA LEU A 13 1.15 -15.81 23.42
C LEU A 13 1.81 -15.66 24.81
N ILE A 14 1.43 -16.51 25.77
CA ILE A 14 2.02 -16.46 27.12
C ILE A 14 3.51 -16.82 27.06
N GLU A 15 3.89 -17.85 26.33
CA GLU A 15 5.30 -18.24 26.15
C GLU A 15 6.11 -17.12 25.48
N LEU A 16 5.56 -16.49 24.46
CA LEU A 16 6.19 -15.35 23.77
C LEU A 16 6.42 -14.18 24.74
N MET A 17 5.40 -13.80 25.53
CA MET A 17 5.51 -12.73 26.51
C MET A 17 6.50 -13.05 27.62
N ARG A 18 6.61 -14.31 28.05
CA ARG A 18 7.64 -14.77 29.01
C ARG A 18 9.05 -14.62 28.46
N ILE A 19 9.24 -14.84 27.16
CA ILE A 19 10.55 -14.66 26.50
C ILE A 19 10.89 -13.17 26.36
N ILE A 20 9.93 -12.34 25.97
CA ILE A 20 10.11 -10.90 25.74
C ILE A 20 10.20 -10.15 27.09
N GLY A 21 9.49 -10.62 28.11
CA GLY A 21 9.41 -9.99 29.42
C GLY A 21 8.37 -8.86 29.53
N ASN A 22 7.52 -8.69 28.51
CA ASN A 22 6.48 -7.66 28.43
C ASN A 22 5.27 -8.17 27.65
N ASP A 23 4.11 -7.54 27.77
CA ASP A 23 2.98 -7.80 26.88
C ASP A 23 3.30 -7.27 25.46
N THR A 24 2.49 -7.63 24.50
CA THR A 24 2.76 -7.33 23.09
C THR A 24 1.72 -6.38 22.50
N GLN A 25 2.02 -5.80 21.33
CA GLN A 25 1.04 -4.99 20.61
C GLN A 25 -0.27 -5.74 20.33
N GLN A 26 -0.22 -7.07 20.21
CA GLN A 26 -1.38 -7.90 19.91
C GLN A 26 -2.05 -8.52 21.15
N CYS A 27 -1.44 -8.48 22.31
CA CYS A 27 -1.96 -9.14 23.51
C CYS A 27 -1.76 -8.29 24.74
N GLU A 28 -2.85 -8.05 25.45
CA GLU A 28 -2.89 -7.35 26.74
C GLU A 28 -3.11 -8.33 27.86
N VAL A 29 -2.32 -8.21 28.94
CA VAL A 29 -2.44 -9.04 30.14
C VAL A 29 -2.85 -8.22 31.34
N LYS A 30 -3.83 -8.70 32.11
CA LYS A 30 -4.28 -8.04 33.34
C LYS A 30 -4.48 -9.03 34.47
N GLU A 31 -3.99 -8.68 35.65
CA GLU A 31 -4.15 -9.50 36.88
C GLU A 31 -5.62 -9.68 37.28
N CYS A 32 -6.39 -8.63 37.33
CA CYS A 32 -7.85 -8.56 37.58
C CYS A 32 -8.32 -9.50 38.71
N LYS A 33 -7.60 -9.58 39.85
CA LYS A 33 -7.85 -10.58 40.93
C LYS A 33 -9.27 -10.58 41.47
N ARG A 34 -9.85 -9.37 41.73
CA ARG A 34 -11.20 -9.21 42.32
C ARG A 34 -12.09 -8.27 41.54
N LYS A 35 -11.52 -7.41 40.70
CA LYS A 35 -12.23 -6.39 39.94
C LYS A 35 -11.54 -6.23 38.57
N ILE A 36 -12.31 -6.03 37.55
CA ILE A 36 -11.78 -5.75 36.21
C ILE A 36 -11.07 -4.38 36.21
N SER A 37 -9.98 -4.26 35.46
CA SER A 37 -9.25 -3.00 35.32
C SER A 37 -10.14 -1.93 34.70
N SER A 38 -10.02 -0.70 35.18
CA SER A 38 -10.74 0.46 34.62
C SER A 38 -10.26 0.82 33.21
N THR A 39 -9.08 0.34 32.79
CA THR A 39 -8.51 0.59 31.46
C THR A 39 -9.00 -0.40 30.40
N ILE A 40 -9.72 -1.47 30.77
CA ILE A 40 -10.23 -2.46 29.80
C ILE A 40 -11.08 -1.84 28.68
N PRO A 41 -12.00 -0.87 28.93
CA PRO A 41 -12.72 -0.21 27.84
C PRO A 41 -11.81 0.52 26.85
N GLU A 42 -10.69 1.10 27.30
CA GLU A 42 -9.67 1.75 26.45
C GLU A 42 -9.00 0.72 25.56
N THR A 43 -8.58 -0.42 26.14
CA THR A 43 -7.98 -1.54 25.41
C THR A 43 -8.95 -2.17 24.41
N LEU A 44 -10.22 -2.37 24.78
CA LEU A 44 -11.25 -2.88 23.86
C LEU A 44 -11.46 -1.91 22.69
N SER A 45 -11.53 -0.60 22.94
CA SER A 45 -11.59 0.42 21.89
C SER A 45 -10.34 0.36 21.00
N ALA A 46 -9.14 0.27 21.59
CA ALA A 46 -7.89 0.27 20.86
C ALA A 46 -7.74 -0.95 19.94
N PHE A 47 -8.08 -2.14 20.39
CA PHE A 47 -8.07 -3.35 19.56
C PHE A 47 -9.13 -3.29 18.46
N SER A 48 -10.33 -2.81 18.77
CA SER A 48 -11.43 -2.71 17.79
C SER A 48 -11.13 -1.70 16.67
N ASN A 49 -10.48 -0.59 17.00
CA ASN A 49 -10.07 0.42 16.02
C ASN A 49 -8.81 0.02 15.23
N GLY A 50 -7.93 -0.80 15.85
CA GLY A 50 -6.72 -1.31 15.24
C GLY A 50 -6.95 -2.60 14.44
N ASN A 51 -6.03 -3.55 14.59
CA ASN A 51 -6.02 -4.83 13.87
C ASN A 51 -6.61 -6.00 14.69
N GLY A 52 -7.45 -5.70 15.69
CA GLY A 52 -7.88 -6.69 16.66
C GLY A 52 -6.79 -7.03 17.68
N GLY A 53 -7.05 -8.00 18.55
CA GLY A 53 -6.08 -8.44 19.55
C GLY A 53 -6.65 -9.42 20.56
N TYR A 54 -5.86 -9.68 21.58
CA TYR A 54 -6.15 -10.65 22.62
C TYR A 54 -6.08 -10.02 24.01
N ILE A 55 -6.97 -10.41 24.90
CA ILE A 55 -6.91 -10.04 26.31
C ILE A 55 -6.83 -11.32 27.14
N ILE A 56 -5.84 -11.40 28.02
CA ILE A 56 -5.70 -12.49 28.99
C ILE A 56 -5.87 -11.91 30.40
N LEU A 57 -6.88 -12.41 31.13
CA LEU A 57 -7.11 -12.02 32.51
C LEU A 57 -6.71 -13.15 33.47
N GLY A 58 -6.07 -12.79 34.54
CA GLY A 58 -5.65 -13.70 35.61
C GLY A 58 -4.16 -14.05 35.60
N LEU A 59 -3.35 -13.32 34.85
CA LEU A 59 -1.89 -13.42 34.86
C LEU A 59 -1.27 -12.16 35.45
N SER A 60 -0.16 -12.32 36.15
CA SER A 60 0.67 -11.24 36.68
C SER A 60 1.91 -11.06 35.80
N GLU A 61 2.00 -9.95 35.07
CA GLU A 61 3.18 -9.55 34.32
C GLU A 61 4.40 -9.40 35.24
N LYS A 62 4.21 -8.73 36.39
CA LYS A 62 5.28 -8.51 37.39
C LYS A 62 5.86 -9.80 37.97
N ALA A 63 5.06 -10.87 37.97
CA ALA A 63 5.49 -12.20 38.43
C ALA A 63 5.93 -13.10 37.25
N GLY A 64 6.25 -12.52 36.07
CA GLY A 64 6.68 -13.29 34.91
C GLY A 64 5.55 -14.08 34.25
N PHE A 65 4.38 -13.48 34.14
CA PHE A 65 3.19 -14.05 33.48
C PHE A 65 2.74 -15.37 34.16
N THR A 66 2.74 -15.37 35.49
CA THR A 66 2.22 -16.50 36.28
C THR A 66 0.76 -16.26 36.67
N PRO A 67 -0.04 -17.34 36.89
CA PRO A 67 -1.41 -17.23 37.35
C PRO A 67 -1.55 -16.52 38.69
N VAL A 68 -2.55 -15.66 38.82
CA VAL A 68 -2.85 -14.91 40.04
C VAL A 68 -3.63 -15.77 41.01
N GLU A 69 -3.12 -15.95 42.19
CA GLU A 69 -3.79 -16.71 43.24
C GLU A 69 -5.14 -16.08 43.65
N GLY A 70 -6.21 -16.91 43.65
CA GLY A 70 -7.57 -16.47 43.98
C GLY A 70 -8.26 -15.68 42.87
N PHE A 71 -7.81 -15.79 41.64
CA PHE A 71 -8.49 -15.27 40.47
C PHE A 71 -9.84 -15.96 40.23
N ASN A 72 -10.90 -15.18 40.02
CA ASN A 72 -12.24 -15.69 39.74
C ASN A 72 -12.59 -15.50 38.28
N ALA A 73 -12.31 -16.50 37.45
CA ALA A 73 -12.52 -16.46 36.00
C ALA A 73 -13.97 -16.13 35.61
N ARG A 74 -14.98 -16.75 36.29
CA ARG A 74 -16.38 -16.51 35.97
C ARG A 74 -16.82 -15.05 36.20
N ALA A 75 -16.44 -14.50 37.36
CA ALA A 75 -16.78 -13.11 37.68
C ALA A 75 -16.06 -12.14 36.73
N MET A 76 -14.83 -12.46 36.29
CA MET A 76 -14.08 -11.63 35.35
C MET A 76 -14.61 -11.73 33.92
N GLN A 77 -15.10 -12.89 33.50
CA GLN A 77 -15.80 -13.06 32.23
C GLN A 77 -17.07 -12.20 32.16
N GLU A 78 -17.89 -12.23 33.21
CA GLU A 78 -19.10 -11.40 33.33
C GLU A 78 -18.74 -9.88 33.33
N ALA A 79 -17.70 -9.49 34.05
CA ALA A 79 -17.23 -8.11 34.11
C ALA A 79 -16.65 -7.62 32.76
N LEU A 80 -15.97 -8.50 32.02
CA LEU A 80 -15.48 -8.18 30.68
C LEU A 80 -16.64 -7.96 29.69
N SER A 81 -17.66 -8.82 29.73
CA SER A 81 -18.87 -8.66 28.92
C SER A 81 -19.57 -7.31 29.21
N GLN A 82 -19.68 -6.94 30.48
CA GLN A 82 -20.24 -5.63 30.87
C GLN A 82 -19.34 -4.46 30.42
N ALA A 83 -18.04 -4.64 30.35
CA ALA A 83 -17.13 -3.62 29.84
C ALA A 83 -17.33 -3.40 28.34
N CYS A 84 -17.62 -4.45 27.57
CA CYS A 84 -17.91 -4.38 26.14
C CYS A 84 -19.17 -3.57 25.84
N GLU A 85 -20.19 -3.62 26.70
CA GLU A 85 -21.45 -2.86 26.57
C GLU A 85 -21.28 -1.35 26.77
N LYS A 86 -20.15 -0.91 27.33
CA LYS A 86 -19.83 0.51 27.52
C LYS A 86 -19.27 1.19 26.28
N LEU A 87 -19.11 0.44 25.20
CA LEU A 87 -18.53 0.92 23.94
C LEU A 87 -19.60 1.13 22.88
N THR A 88 -19.36 2.04 22.00
CA THR A 88 -20.16 2.32 20.80
C THR A 88 -19.25 2.26 19.58
N PRO A 89 -19.51 1.35 18.60
CA PRO A 89 -20.42 0.20 18.68
C PRO A 89 -20.02 -0.80 19.79
N VAL A 90 -20.99 -1.61 20.22
CA VAL A 90 -20.74 -2.63 21.25
C VAL A 90 -19.75 -3.67 20.74
N VAL A 91 -18.66 -3.89 21.47
CA VAL A 91 -17.67 -4.91 21.14
C VAL A 91 -18.19 -6.30 21.50
N ARG A 92 -17.98 -7.28 20.61
CA ARG A 92 -18.48 -8.66 20.80
C ARG A 92 -17.34 -9.67 20.66
N PRO A 93 -16.45 -9.77 21.65
CA PRO A 93 -15.33 -10.70 21.62
C PRO A 93 -15.79 -12.15 21.81
N VAL A 94 -15.00 -13.08 21.31
CA VAL A 94 -15.08 -14.47 21.77
C VAL A 94 -14.39 -14.55 23.13
N ILE A 95 -15.14 -14.89 24.18
CA ILE A 95 -14.60 -14.98 25.55
C ILE A 95 -14.66 -16.44 25.98
N VAL A 96 -13.52 -17.00 26.32
CA VAL A 96 -13.38 -18.40 26.74
C VAL A 96 -12.55 -18.49 28.02
N THR A 97 -12.80 -19.54 28.79
CA THR A 97 -12.06 -19.83 30.03
C THR A 97 -11.29 -21.12 29.86
N TYR A 98 -9.98 -21.08 30.08
CA TYR A 98 -9.08 -22.22 29.93
C TYR A 98 -8.25 -22.49 31.20
N PRO A 99 -8.01 -23.78 31.52
CA PRO A 99 -7.07 -24.14 32.54
C PRO A 99 -5.63 -23.89 32.06
N PHE A 100 -4.83 -23.23 32.91
CA PHE A 100 -3.43 -22.96 32.67
C PHE A 100 -2.67 -22.99 34.00
N GLU A 101 -1.64 -23.83 34.12
CA GLU A 101 -0.78 -23.96 35.30
C GLU A 101 -1.55 -24.03 36.64
N GLY A 102 -2.64 -24.81 36.68
CA GLY A 102 -3.46 -25.01 37.87
C GLY A 102 -4.50 -23.92 38.18
N ALA A 103 -4.60 -22.90 37.39
CA ALA A 103 -5.64 -21.86 37.46
C ALA A 103 -6.50 -21.84 36.20
N ASN A 104 -7.68 -21.22 36.27
CA ASN A 104 -8.52 -20.93 35.09
C ASN A 104 -8.32 -19.48 34.67
N LEU A 105 -7.84 -19.24 33.49
CA LEU A 105 -7.67 -17.89 32.90
C LEU A 105 -8.83 -17.54 32.00
N VAL A 106 -9.11 -16.24 31.84
CA VAL A 106 -10.04 -15.74 30.83
C VAL A 106 -9.23 -15.27 29.62
N PHE A 107 -9.55 -15.82 28.45
CA PHE A 107 -8.98 -15.44 27.17
C PHE A 107 -10.07 -14.84 26.30
N ALA A 108 -9.86 -13.63 25.82
CA ALA A 108 -10.78 -12.93 24.92
C ALA A 108 -10.09 -12.61 23.59
N VAL A 109 -10.80 -12.89 22.51
CA VAL A 109 -10.37 -12.57 21.14
C VAL A 109 -11.23 -11.41 20.66
N ILE A 110 -10.61 -10.28 20.37
CA ILE A 110 -11.25 -9.07 19.89
C ILE A 110 -10.93 -8.95 18.40
N ASP A 111 -11.94 -9.01 17.56
CA ASP A 111 -11.78 -8.79 16.12
C ASP A 111 -11.65 -7.29 15.82
N GLU A 112 -10.92 -6.97 14.75
CA GLU A 112 -10.94 -5.64 14.16
C GLU A 112 -12.37 -5.28 13.73
N MET A 113 -12.87 -4.10 14.09
CA MET A 113 -14.13 -3.60 13.58
C MET A 113 -14.02 -3.26 12.10
N LEU A 114 -15.11 -3.45 11.38
CA LEU A 114 -15.17 -3.02 9.98
C LEU A 114 -14.97 -1.50 9.88
N PRO A 115 -14.31 -0.99 8.84
CA PRO A 115 -14.07 0.45 8.67
C PRO A 115 -15.34 1.29 8.84
N ARG A 116 -16.47 0.86 8.28
CA ARG A 116 -17.76 1.55 8.42
C ARG A 116 -18.32 1.60 9.85
N GLU A 117 -17.79 0.81 10.76
CA GLU A 117 -18.21 0.74 12.17
C GLU A 117 -17.27 1.52 13.09
N LYS A 118 -16.09 1.90 12.58
CA LYS A 118 -15.11 2.72 13.31
C LYS A 118 -15.54 4.20 13.30
N PRO A 119 -15.17 4.98 14.33
CA PRO A 119 -14.41 4.60 15.51
C PRO A 119 -15.25 3.88 16.55
N CYS A 120 -14.66 2.89 17.23
CA CYS A 120 -15.16 2.32 18.46
C CYS A 120 -14.71 3.21 19.63
N PHE A 121 -15.65 3.68 20.44
CA PHE A 121 -15.34 4.62 21.52
C PHE A 121 -16.13 4.33 22.80
N ILE A 122 -15.65 4.83 23.94
CA ILE A 122 -16.33 4.73 25.22
C ILE A 122 -17.56 5.63 25.17
N SER A 123 -18.77 5.04 25.24
CA SER A 123 -20.07 5.70 25.01
C SER A 123 -20.29 6.93 25.88
N SER A 124 -19.86 6.90 27.15
CA SER A 124 -20.03 8.01 28.09
C SER A 124 -19.11 9.22 27.81
N ILE A 125 -18.08 9.05 26.99
CA ILE A 125 -17.07 10.09 26.69
C ILE A 125 -17.30 10.67 25.28
N GLY A 126 -17.82 9.85 24.35
CA GLY A 126 -18.00 10.23 22.95
C GLY A 126 -16.76 9.97 22.09
N PRO A 127 -16.89 10.11 20.74
CA PRO A 127 -15.86 9.65 19.82
C PRO A 127 -14.51 10.37 19.98
N HIS A 128 -14.48 11.69 20.06
CA HIS A 128 -13.24 12.47 20.15
C HIS A 128 -12.45 12.32 21.46
N GLY A 129 -13.12 11.88 22.54
CA GLY A 129 -12.46 11.70 23.84
C GLY A 129 -12.29 10.26 24.25
N GLY A 130 -13.12 9.36 23.68
CA GLY A 130 -13.25 7.95 24.06
C GLY A 130 -12.73 6.95 23.04
N SER A 131 -12.16 7.38 21.91
CA SER A 131 -11.54 6.52 20.92
C SER A 131 -10.07 6.32 21.21
N TYR A 132 -9.63 5.06 21.14
CA TYR A 132 -8.25 4.64 21.38
C TYR A 132 -7.74 3.78 20.24
N ILE A 133 -6.42 3.76 20.06
CA ILE A 133 -5.69 2.90 19.12
C ILE A 133 -4.46 2.33 19.80
N ARG A 134 -4.09 1.11 19.44
CA ARG A 134 -2.93 0.41 20.00
C ARG A 134 -1.65 0.85 19.28
N THR A 135 -0.65 1.33 20.04
CA THR A 135 0.68 1.68 19.55
C THR A 135 1.73 1.04 20.43
N GLY A 136 2.53 0.11 19.88
CA GLY A 136 3.46 -0.66 20.68
C GLY A 136 2.74 -1.53 21.70
N ASP A 137 3.06 -1.37 22.98
CA ASP A 137 2.46 -2.08 24.12
C ASP A 137 1.39 -1.26 24.87
N GLY A 138 1.03 -0.07 24.36
CA GLY A 138 0.12 0.87 25.02
C GLY A 138 -1.09 1.31 24.20
N ASP A 139 -2.14 1.72 24.92
CA ASP A 139 -3.34 2.29 24.32
C ASP A 139 -3.21 3.82 24.29
N ARG A 140 -3.26 4.41 23.10
CA ARG A 140 -3.19 5.85 22.86
C ARG A 140 -4.56 6.39 22.48
N LYS A 141 -4.95 7.54 23.00
CA LYS A 141 -6.10 8.26 22.46
C LYS A 141 -5.85 8.62 21.01
N MET A 142 -6.88 8.45 20.20
CA MET A 142 -6.87 8.93 18.82
C MET A 142 -6.91 10.46 18.82
N THR A 143 -6.25 11.05 17.84
CA THR A 143 -6.30 12.49 17.59
C THR A 143 -7.67 12.88 17.01
N THR A 144 -8.03 14.15 17.09
CA THR A 144 -9.27 14.67 16.47
C THR A 144 -9.30 14.34 14.98
N TYR A 145 -8.18 14.54 14.27
CA TYR A 145 -8.03 14.21 12.85
C TYR A 145 -8.33 12.73 12.56
N GLU A 146 -7.74 11.80 13.32
CA GLU A 146 -7.98 10.36 13.13
C GLU A 146 -9.45 9.99 13.33
N VAL A 147 -10.10 10.60 14.33
CA VAL A 147 -11.52 10.38 14.61
C VAL A 147 -12.40 10.94 13.50
N ASP A 148 -12.13 12.17 13.05
CA ASP A 148 -12.92 12.83 11.99
C ASP A 148 -12.81 12.05 10.67
N ARG A 149 -11.63 11.56 10.32
CA ARG A 149 -11.43 10.68 9.16
C ARG A 149 -12.26 9.40 9.24
N LEU A 150 -12.28 8.72 10.39
CA LEU A 150 -13.10 7.52 10.58
C LEU A 150 -14.59 7.81 10.52
N LEU A 151 -15.05 8.96 11.05
CA LEU A 151 -16.45 9.37 10.98
C LEU A 151 -16.89 9.71 9.56
N GLU A 152 -16.02 10.34 8.77
CA GLU A 152 -16.25 10.61 7.36
C GLU A 152 -16.40 9.30 6.57
N GLU A 153 -15.56 8.31 6.85
CA GLU A 153 -15.55 7.01 6.18
C GLU A 153 -16.73 6.08 6.55
N GLN A 154 -17.54 6.45 7.53
CA GLN A 154 -18.79 5.74 7.80
C GLN A 154 -19.83 5.92 6.67
N ARG A 155 -19.67 6.97 5.86
CA ARG A 155 -20.52 7.26 4.70
C ARG A 155 -19.73 6.95 3.42
N GLN A 156 -20.46 6.85 2.30
CA GLN A 156 -19.83 6.77 0.99
C GLN A 156 -19.21 8.11 0.65
N PRO A 157 -17.88 8.22 0.50
CA PRO A 157 -17.26 9.45 0.00
C PRO A 157 -17.64 9.72 -1.45
N GLU A 158 -17.65 11.00 -1.80
CA GLU A 158 -17.96 11.47 -3.16
C GLU A 158 -16.79 12.28 -3.77
N HIS A 159 -15.58 12.04 -3.27
CA HIS A 159 -14.40 12.76 -3.74
C HIS A 159 -14.08 12.47 -5.20
N ASP A 160 -14.38 11.26 -5.68
CA ASP A 160 -14.14 10.83 -7.05
C ASP A 160 -15.03 11.56 -8.08
N ILE A 161 -16.21 12.06 -7.66
CA ILE A 161 -17.10 12.87 -8.52
C ILE A 161 -16.97 14.38 -8.28
N ALA A 162 -15.96 14.81 -7.53
CA ALA A 162 -15.66 16.23 -7.40
C ALA A 162 -15.39 16.83 -8.77
N ILE A 163 -16.02 18.00 -9.04
CA ILE A 163 -15.80 18.74 -10.28
C ILE A 163 -14.39 19.32 -10.30
N VAL A 164 -13.77 19.33 -11.48
CA VAL A 164 -12.51 20.03 -11.74
C VAL A 164 -12.83 21.25 -12.62
N PRO A 165 -13.03 22.43 -12.01
CA PRO A 165 -13.57 23.59 -12.73
C PRO A 165 -12.70 24.08 -13.89
N GLU A 166 -11.38 23.89 -13.78
CA GLU A 166 -10.40 24.29 -14.80
C GLU A 166 -10.32 23.30 -15.96
N ALA A 167 -10.90 22.10 -15.79
CA ALA A 167 -10.90 21.06 -16.83
C ALA A 167 -12.05 21.25 -17.81
N THR A 168 -11.80 20.90 -19.06
CA THR A 168 -12.75 20.97 -20.17
C THR A 168 -12.84 19.62 -20.87
N LEU A 169 -13.74 19.48 -21.84
CA LEU A 169 -13.83 18.30 -22.70
C LEU A 169 -12.52 18.03 -23.47
N ASP A 170 -11.75 19.06 -23.76
CA ASP A 170 -10.46 18.94 -24.46
C ASP A 170 -9.38 18.25 -23.58
N ASP A 171 -9.59 18.18 -22.27
CA ASP A 171 -8.71 17.46 -21.35
C ASP A 171 -9.03 15.95 -21.27
N LEU A 172 -10.11 15.50 -21.92
CA LEU A 172 -10.46 14.09 -22.07
C LEU A 172 -9.80 13.49 -23.32
N ASN A 173 -9.33 12.25 -23.24
CA ASN A 173 -8.78 11.52 -24.38
C ASN A 173 -9.93 10.99 -25.26
N PRO A 174 -10.10 11.48 -26.50
CA PRO A 174 -11.25 11.12 -27.31
C PRO A 174 -11.30 9.64 -27.72
N THR A 175 -10.15 8.97 -27.77
CA THR A 175 -10.07 7.54 -28.10
C THR A 175 -10.51 6.68 -26.92
N LEU A 176 -10.00 6.96 -25.71
CA LEU A 176 -10.38 6.26 -24.51
C LEU A 176 -11.85 6.49 -24.15
N LEU A 177 -12.31 7.75 -24.26
CA LEU A 177 -13.70 8.12 -23.99
C LEU A 177 -14.66 7.37 -24.93
N ARG A 178 -14.41 7.42 -26.25
CA ARG A 178 -15.25 6.72 -27.23
C ARG A 178 -15.31 5.22 -26.93
N ALA A 179 -14.16 4.58 -26.69
CA ALA A 179 -14.12 3.16 -26.40
C ALA A 179 -14.85 2.80 -25.11
N LEU A 180 -14.80 3.65 -24.07
CA LEU A 180 -15.56 3.47 -22.84
C LEU A 180 -17.07 3.57 -23.10
N LEU A 181 -17.53 4.61 -23.80
CA LEU A 181 -18.97 4.82 -24.11
C LEU A 181 -19.53 3.70 -25.00
N GLU A 182 -18.78 3.25 -26.01
CA GLU A 182 -19.18 2.10 -26.85
C GLU A 182 -19.36 0.85 -26.02
N ARG A 183 -18.41 0.57 -25.09
CA ARG A 183 -18.48 -0.59 -24.21
C ARG A 183 -19.64 -0.50 -23.21
N GLU A 184 -19.95 0.69 -22.70
CA GLU A 184 -21.14 0.88 -21.85
C GLU A 184 -22.44 0.65 -22.63
N ARG A 185 -22.53 1.05 -23.90
CA ARG A 185 -23.66 0.72 -24.76
C ARG A 185 -23.83 -0.78 -24.98
N GLU A 186 -22.70 -1.48 -25.20
CA GLU A 186 -22.72 -2.93 -25.36
C GLU A 186 -23.15 -3.68 -24.09
N ARG A 187 -22.68 -3.22 -22.93
CA ARG A 187 -23.00 -3.85 -21.64
C ARG A 187 -24.42 -3.57 -21.18
N HIS A 188 -24.91 -2.37 -21.46
CA HIS A 188 -26.19 -1.87 -20.96
C HIS A 188 -27.06 -1.31 -22.09
N PRO A 189 -27.40 -2.12 -23.14
CA PRO A 189 -28.09 -1.63 -24.32
C PRO A 189 -29.48 -1.07 -24.00
N HIS A 190 -30.17 -1.62 -22.99
CA HIS A 190 -31.48 -1.11 -22.58
C HIS A 190 -31.44 0.28 -21.92
N VAL A 191 -30.27 0.74 -21.48
CA VAL A 191 -30.09 2.05 -20.84
C VAL A 191 -29.52 3.06 -21.81
N PHE A 192 -28.53 2.66 -22.60
CA PHE A 192 -27.69 3.58 -23.35
C PHE A 192 -27.84 3.53 -24.89
N ALA A 193 -28.67 2.62 -25.46
CA ALA A 193 -28.76 2.48 -26.90
C ALA A 193 -29.14 3.78 -27.63
N ASP A 194 -30.09 4.54 -27.07
CA ASP A 194 -30.61 5.76 -27.66
C ASP A 194 -30.08 7.06 -26.96
N ARG A 195 -29.11 6.92 -26.06
CA ARG A 195 -28.52 8.05 -25.35
C ARG A 195 -27.43 8.72 -26.20
N SER A 196 -27.41 10.05 -26.19
CA SER A 196 -26.29 10.81 -26.74
C SER A 196 -25.00 10.58 -25.93
N ASP A 197 -23.83 10.84 -26.53
CA ASP A 197 -22.56 10.76 -25.83
C ASP A 197 -22.51 11.73 -24.64
N GLU A 198 -23.09 12.93 -24.80
CA GLU A 198 -23.15 13.95 -23.78
C GLU A 198 -24.02 13.50 -22.58
N ASP A 199 -25.21 12.98 -22.85
CA ASP A 199 -26.07 12.41 -21.80
C ASP A 199 -25.38 11.27 -21.07
N MET A 200 -24.70 10.39 -21.80
CA MET A 200 -23.95 9.28 -21.19
C MET A 200 -22.81 9.77 -20.31
N MET A 201 -22.08 10.80 -20.72
CA MET A 201 -21.00 11.37 -19.88
C MET A 201 -21.56 11.94 -18.57
N LEU A 202 -22.75 12.55 -18.59
CA LEU A 202 -23.44 13.04 -17.40
C LEU A 202 -23.96 11.87 -16.52
N ASP A 203 -24.64 10.89 -17.13
CA ASP A 203 -25.18 9.72 -16.43
C ASP A 203 -24.08 8.90 -15.74
N LEU A 204 -22.93 8.74 -16.42
CA LEU A 204 -21.75 8.02 -15.91
C LEU A 204 -20.87 8.85 -14.98
N ARG A 205 -21.22 10.10 -14.73
CA ARG A 205 -20.43 11.03 -13.92
C ARG A 205 -19.00 11.26 -14.42
N ILE A 206 -18.79 11.14 -15.74
CA ILE A 206 -17.57 11.62 -16.39
C ILE A 206 -17.57 13.13 -16.38
N LEU A 207 -18.75 13.71 -16.63
CA LEU A 207 -19.06 15.13 -16.49
C LEU A 207 -20.09 15.33 -15.37
N ARG A 208 -20.04 16.49 -14.74
CA ARG A 208 -21.04 16.91 -13.75
C ARG A 208 -21.30 18.41 -13.90
N GLU A 209 -22.58 18.79 -13.75
CA GLU A 209 -22.95 20.18 -13.58
C GLU A 209 -22.73 20.61 -12.11
N PRO A 210 -22.16 21.80 -11.88
CA PRO A 210 -22.02 22.31 -10.52
C PRO A 210 -23.39 22.46 -9.83
N SER A 211 -23.45 22.13 -8.55
CA SER A 211 -24.66 22.37 -7.73
C SER A 211 -24.83 23.87 -7.44
N THR A 212 -26.05 24.26 -7.02
CA THR A 212 -26.34 25.64 -6.68
C THR A 212 -25.45 26.16 -5.54
N ASP A 213 -25.07 25.27 -4.60
CA ASP A 213 -24.23 25.62 -3.46
C ASP A 213 -22.75 25.78 -3.87
N GLU A 214 -22.23 24.93 -4.77
CA GLU A 214 -20.90 25.07 -5.35
C GLU A 214 -20.74 26.39 -6.14
N TYR A 215 -21.81 26.85 -6.82
CA TYR A 215 -21.84 28.18 -7.45
C TYR A 215 -21.76 29.33 -6.44
N ALA A 216 -22.37 29.17 -5.28
CA ALA A 216 -22.34 30.21 -4.25
C ALA A 216 -20.96 30.36 -3.65
N GLU A 217 -20.27 29.25 -3.39
CA GLU A 217 -18.89 29.21 -2.83
C GLU A 217 -17.88 29.78 -3.83
N ASP A 218 -17.96 29.43 -5.13
CA ASP A 218 -17.08 29.96 -6.16
C ASP A 218 -17.24 31.48 -6.36
N ARG A 219 -18.48 32.00 -6.26
CA ARG A 219 -18.73 33.44 -6.27
C ARG A 219 -18.12 34.13 -5.06
N GLN A 220 -18.25 33.56 -3.88
CA GLN A 220 -17.74 34.14 -2.65
C GLN A 220 -16.21 34.18 -2.65
N SER A 221 -15.57 33.12 -3.14
CA SER A 221 -14.11 33.05 -3.29
C SER A 221 -13.58 34.10 -4.27
N ARG A 222 -14.25 34.30 -5.41
CA ARG A 222 -13.88 35.33 -6.40
C ARG A 222 -14.11 36.74 -5.91
N ASP A 223 -15.17 36.98 -5.15
CA ASP A 223 -15.46 38.28 -4.54
C ASP A 223 -14.43 38.63 -3.46
N ASP A 224 -13.96 37.66 -2.70
CA ASP A 224 -12.93 37.83 -1.67
C ASP A 224 -11.53 38.06 -2.30
N GLU A 225 -11.18 37.38 -3.39
CA GLU A 225 -9.97 37.64 -4.17
C GLU A 225 -9.97 39.02 -4.82
N THR A 226 -11.10 39.45 -5.33
CA THR A 226 -11.27 40.80 -5.93
C THR A 226 -11.14 41.88 -4.86
N ARG A 227 -11.69 41.69 -3.68
CA ARG A 227 -11.55 42.60 -2.53
C ARG A 227 -10.12 42.63 -1.98
N ALA A 228 -9.41 41.51 -1.95
CA ALA A 228 -8.00 41.44 -1.53
C ALA A 228 -7.08 42.18 -2.50
N HIS A 229 -7.42 42.23 -3.79
CA HIS A 229 -6.65 42.97 -4.80
C HIS A 229 -6.93 44.50 -4.78
N ASP A 230 -8.15 44.91 -4.39
CA ASP A 230 -8.50 46.35 -4.33
C ASP A 230 -7.94 47.06 -3.09
N THR A 231 -7.66 46.34 -2.00
CA THR A 231 -7.06 46.95 -0.80
C THR A 231 -5.59 47.34 -0.98
N ASN A 232 -4.96 47.01 -2.11
CA ASN A 232 -3.56 47.35 -2.41
C ASN A 232 -3.40 48.52 -3.41
N ARG A 233 -4.49 49.21 -3.76
CA ARG A 233 -4.46 50.45 -4.56
C ARG A 233 -4.89 51.62 -3.69
N ASN A 234 -3.91 52.22 -3.00
CA ASN A 234 -4.04 53.55 -2.43
C ASN A 234 -3.73 54.61 -3.51
N ASP A 235 -4.73 55.50 -3.66
CA ASP A 235 -4.64 56.91 -4.02
C ASP A 235 -4.30 57.39 -5.43
N THR A 236 -5.24 58.22 -5.86
CA THR A 236 -5.19 59.30 -6.84
C THR A 236 -5.45 58.98 -8.29
N ALA A 237 -6.73 59.12 -8.69
CA ALA A 237 -7.04 59.92 -9.87
C ALA A 237 -8.58 60.03 -10.06
N THR A 238 -8.99 61.25 -10.26
CA THR A 238 -10.27 61.79 -10.75
C THR A 238 -10.91 60.95 -11.85
N ALA A 239 -12.23 60.73 -11.70
CA ALA A 239 -13.07 60.10 -12.68
C ALA A 239 -13.22 60.97 -13.95
N PRO A 240 -13.35 60.35 -15.13
CA PRO A 240 -14.30 60.81 -16.15
C PRO A 240 -15.38 59.77 -16.37
N ASP A 241 -16.60 60.30 -16.50
CA ASP A 241 -17.76 59.58 -17.02
C ASP A 241 -17.44 58.80 -18.26
N THR A 242 -17.61 57.48 -18.22
CA THR A 242 -17.66 56.65 -19.41
C THR A 242 -18.65 55.52 -19.25
N VAL A 243 -19.69 55.60 -20.05
CA VAL A 243 -20.46 54.56 -20.74
C VAL A 243 -20.20 53.14 -20.24
N ALA A 244 -21.22 52.55 -19.65
CA ALA A 244 -21.28 51.13 -19.31
C ALA A 244 -20.93 50.30 -20.57
N PRO A 245 -19.92 49.40 -20.54
CA PRO A 245 -19.85 48.38 -21.57
C PRO A 245 -21.00 47.42 -21.32
N ASP A 246 -21.68 47.08 -22.40
CA ASP A 246 -22.72 46.05 -22.45
C ASP A 246 -22.30 44.85 -21.61
N ALA A 247 -23.10 44.56 -20.60
CA ALA A 247 -22.98 43.36 -19.82
C ALA A 247 -23.23 42.16 -20.77
N ILE A 248 -22.16 41.65 -21.33
CA ILE A 248 -22.15 40.30 -21.88
C ILE A 248 -22.44 39.38 -20.73
N GLU A 249 -23.62 38.80 -20.75
CA GLU A 249 -24.20 37.99 -19.68
C GLU A 249 -23.20 36.93 -19.18
N PRO A 250 -22.80 36.96 -17.91
CA PRO A 250 -22.01 35.86 -17.32
C PRO A 250 -22.84 34.59 -17.07
N VAL A 251 -24.14 34.61 -17.44
CA VAL A 251 -25.10 33.55 -17.10
C VAL A 251 -24.95 32.30 -17.98
N GLN A 252 -24.39 32.38 -19.19
CA GLN A 252 -24.24 31.20 -20.05
C GLN A 252 -22.95 30.40 -19.82
N ALA A 253 -21.95 30.93 -19.17
CA ALA A 253 -20.74 30.18 -18.81
C ALA A 253 -20.93 29.28 -17.56
N ALA A 254 -21.93 29.63 -16.75
CA ALA A 254 -22.17 28.99 -15.45
C ALA A 254 -22.89 27.62 -15.51
N HIS A 255 -23.42 27.22 -16.66
CA HIS A 255 -24.18 25.96 -16.84
C HIS A 255 -23.43 24.90 -17.65
N ARG A 256 -22.11 25.03 -17.86
CA ARG A 256 -21.35 23.99 -18.53
C ARG A 256 -20.94 22.89 -17.53
N ALA A 257 -21.26 21.66 -17.90
CA ALA A 257 -20.75 20.49 -17.19
C ALA A 257 -19.22 20.42 -17.32
N HIS A 258 -18.56 20.13 -16.23
CA HIS A 258 -17.10 19.98 -16.15
C HIS A 258 -16.72 18.52 -15.91
N PRO A 259 -15.52 18.09 -16.37
CA PRO A 259 -14.97 16.80 -16.00
C PRO A 259 -14.88 16.63 -14.48
N THR A 260 -15.23 15.44 -14.04
CA THR A 260 -15.01 15.03 -12.66
C THR A 260 -13.60 14.45 -12.50
N LEU A 261 -13.15 14.32 -11.24
CA LEU A 261 -11.90 13.63 -10.94
C LEU A 261 -11.92 12.19 -11.49
N ALA A 262 -13.02 11.44 -11.32
CA ALA A 262 -13.18 10.09 -11.86
C ALA A 262 -13.09 10.07 -13.39
N GLY A 263 -13.75 11.01 -14.08
CA GLY A 263 -13.68 11.16 -15.54
C GLY A 263 -12.26 11.39 -16.02
N LEU A 264 -11.54 12.34 -15.40
CA LEU A 264 -10.14 12.63 -15.73
C LEU A 264 -9.23 11.43 -15.48
N LEU A 265 -9.39 10.75 -14.34
CA LEU A 265 -8.56 9.59 -13.99
C LEU A 265 -8.84 8.38 -14.88
N ALA A 266 -10.08 8.21 -15.35
CA ALA A 266 -10.44 7.09 -16.21
C ALA A 266 -10.07 7.32 -17.69
N VAL A 267 -10.35 8.51 -18.22
CA VAL A 267 -10.24 8.82 -19.66
C VAL A 267 -9.59 10.18 -19.98
N GLY A 268 -8.94 10.83 -19.03
CA GLY A 268 -8.24 12.11 -19.26
C GLY A 268 -6.99 11.95 -20.12
N GLN A 269 -6.56 13.03 -20.77
CA GLN A 269 -5.28 13.08 -21.48
C GLN A 269 -4.10 13.16 -20.50
N TYR A 270 -4.16 14.10 -19.57
CA TYR A 270 -3.12 14.36 -18.58
C TYR A 270 -3.71 14.90 -17.28
N PRO A 271 -4.29 14.02 -16.44
CA PRO A 271 -4.90 14.41 -15.16
C PRO A 271 -3.95 15.16 -14.23
N GLN A 272 -2.65 14.90 -14.35
CA GLN A 272 -1.61 15.53 -13.53
C GLN A 272 -1.40 17.02 -13.84
N LYS A 273 -2.01 17.55 -14.91
CA LYS A 273 -2.14 18.98 -15.16
C LYS A 273 -2.85 19.69 -13.99
N PHE A 274 -3.86 19.01 -13.42
CA PHE A 274 -4.67 19.52 -12.31
C PHE A 274 -4.22 18.94 -10.96
N PHE A 275 -3.76 17.70 -10.96
CA PHE A 275 -3.34 16.95 -9.77
C PHE A 275 -1.93 16.39 -9.92
N PRO A 276 -0.88 17.24 -9.79
CA PRO A 276 0.50 16.84 -10.11
C PRO A 276 1.04 15.62 -9.36
N ARG A 277 0.43 15.28 -8.22
CA ARG A 277 0.85 14.16 -7.38
C ARG A 277 0.01 12.88 -7.53
N LEU A 278 -1.05 12.90 -8.34
CA LEU A 278 -1.82 11.68 -8.66
C LEU A 278 -1.07 10.83 -9.70
N THR A 279 0.06 10.29 -9.30
CA THR A 279 1.01 9.51 -10.10
C THR A 279 1.30 8.17 -9.44
N VAL A 280 2.00 7.29 -10.15
CA VAL A 280 2.69 6.13 -9.57
C VAL A 280 4.18 6.40 -9.58
N THR A 281 4.83 6.28 -8.43
CA THR A 281 6.29 6.37 -8.30
C THR A 281 6.87 5.00 -8.05
N VAL A 282 7.86 4.60 -8.84
CA VAL A 282 8.60 3.36 -8.66
C VAL A 282 10.00 3.69 -8.17
N ALA A 283 10.40 3.09 -7.05
CA ALA A 283 11.76 3.20 -6.52
C ALA A 283 12.39 1.80 -6.43
N VAL A 284 13.58 1.64 -7.03
CA VAL A 284 14.31 0.38 -7.02
C VAL A 284 15.47 0.48 -6.05
N TYR A 285 15.42 -0.33 -4.99
CA TYR A 285 16.39 -0.34 -3.90
C TYR A 285 17.50 -1.37 -4.14
N PRO A 286 18.75 -1.08 -3.71
CA PRO A 286 19.89 -1.98 -3.91
C PRO A 286 19.88 -3.22 -3.01
N GLY A 287 19.08 -3.22 -1.95
CA GLY A 287 19.03 -4.25 -0.91
C GLY A 287 17.61 -4.59 -0.48
N THR A 288 17.48 -5.06 0.76
CA THR A 288 16.21 -5.45 1.38
C THR A 288 15.62 -4.38 2.30
N SER A 289 16.30 -3.23 2.46
CA SER A 289 15.89 -2.13 3.34
C SER A 289 16.02 -0.77 2.65
N ARG A 290 15.14 0.16 3.01
CA ARG A 290 15.26 1.59 2.64
C ARG A 290 16.36 2.30 3.41
N ASP A 291 16.77 1.75 4.56
CA ASP A 291 17.65 2.43 5.53
C ASP A 291 19.01 2.83 4.95
N GLU A 292 19.60 1.98 4.10
CA GLU A 292 20.89 2.27 3.47
C GLU A 292 20.82 3.52 2.57
N VAL A 293 19.69 3.67 1.85
CA VAL A 293 19.44 4.83 1.00
C VAL A 293 19.16 6.07 1.83
N PHE A 294 18.34 5.95 2.88
CA PHE A 294 17.97 7.08 3.73
C PHE A 294 19.14 7.60 4.57
N ARG A 295 20.08 6.75 4.97
CA ARG A 295 21.33 7.16 5.63
C ARG A 295 22.36 7.74 4.68
N GLY A 296 22.15 7.65 3.37
CA GLY A 296 23.11 8.08 2.35
C GLY A 296 24.24 7.08 2.09
N ASP A 297 24.16 5.86 2.65
CA ASP A 297 25.15 4.80 2.45
C ASP A 297 25.05 4.18 1.05
N ALA A 298 23.86 4.26 0.43
CA ALA A 298 23.58 3.79 -0.92
C ALA A 298 22.70 4.79 -1.69
N GLN A 299 22.60 4.61 -3.01
CA GLN A 299 21.69 5.35 -3.87
C GLN A 299 20.64 4.41 -4.44
N LEU A 300 19.47 4.91 -4.80
CA LEU A 300 18.49 4.14 -5.57
C LEU A 300 19.12 3.62 -6.86
N VAL A 301 18.75 2.39 -7.22
CA VAL A 301 19.14 1.80 -8.50
C VAL A 301 18.46 2.53 -9.65
N ALA A 302 17.17 2.80 -9.49
CA ALA A 302 16.33 3.58 -10.40
C ALA A 302 15.19 4.25 -9.63
N SER A 303 14.65 5.30 -10.21
CA SER A 303 13.41 5.95 -9.77
C SER A 303 12.68 6.47 -10.99
N ASP A 304 11.44 6.00 -11.17
CA ASP A 304 10.57 6.39 -12.28
C ASP A 304 9.25 6.95 -11.74
N THR A 305 8.61 7.83 -12.50
CA THR A 305 7.28 8.37 -12.19
C THR A 305 6.39 8.21 -13.41
N PHE A 306 5.25 7.55 -13.23
CA PHE A 306 4.27 7.30 -14.28
C PHE A 306 3.08 8.23 -14.12
N THR A 307 2.68 8.85 -15.23
CA THR A 307 1.61 9.85 -15.34
C THR A 307 0.61 9.43 -16.41
N GLY A 308 -0.49 10.15 -16.53
CA GLY A 308 -1.59 9.85 -17.46
C GLY A 308 -2.83 9.37 -16.71
N PRO A 309 -3.87 8.92 -17.44
CA PRO A 309 -5.03 8.27 -16.84
C PRO A 309 -4.66 6.90 -16.25
N ILE A 310 -5.48 6.39 -15.34
CA ILE A 310 -5.22 5.13 -14.63
C ILE A 310 -4.89 3.95 -15.56
N PRO A 311 -5.61 3.73 -16.68
CA PRO A 311 -5.25 2.66 -17.62
C PRO A 311 -3.78 2.71 -18.05
N THR A 312 -3.30 3.88 -18.45
CA THR A 312 -1.92 4.11 -18.89
C THR A 312 -0.94 3.92 -17.75
N MET A 313 -1.22 4.51 -16.57
CA MET A 313 -0.34 4.36 -15.40
C MET A 313 -0.16 2.91 -14.97
N ILE A 314 -1.22 2.09 -15.03
CA ILE A 314 -1.12 0.65 -14.71
C ILE A 314 -0.17 -0.05 -15.69
N ASP A 315 -0.38 0.13 -17.00
CA ASP A 315 0.36 -0.60 -18.01
C ASP A 315 1.84 -0.20 -18.04
N ASP A 316 2.14 1.08 -17.94
CA ASP A 316 3.51 1.60 -17.90
C ASP A 316 4.25 1.15 -16.63
N THR A 317 3.56 1.20 -15.47
CA THR A 317 4.12 0.72 -14.21
C THR A 317 4.42 -0.78 -14.28
N VAL A 318 3.47 -1.58 -14.76
CA VAL A 318 3.65 -3.04 -14.88
C VAL A 318 4.77 -3.37 -15.85
N ALA A 319 4.87 -2.68 -16.99
CA ALA A 319 5.96 -2.87 -17.95
C ALA A 319 7.33 -2.57 -17.31
N SER A 320 7.44 -1.49 -16.55
CA SER A 320 8.65 -1.14 -15.80
C SER A 320 9.00 -2.20 -14.75
N LEU A 321 8.02 -2.63 -13.94
CA LEU A 321 8.22 -3.68 -12.93
C LEU A 321 8.65 -5.01 -13.56
N MET A 322 8.04 -5.41 -14.65
CA MET A 322 8.44 -6.62 -15.39
C MET A 322 9.87 -6.53 -15.91
N ALA A 323 10.30 -5.36 -16.39
CA ALA A 323 11.66 -5.13 -16.86
C ALA A 323 12.69 -5.21 -15.71
N TRP A 324 12.39 -4.63 -14.55
CA TRP A 324 13.26 -4.66 -13.36
C TRP A 324 13.32 -6.02 -12.68
N THR A 325 12.28 -6.85 -12.82
CA THR A 325 12.17 -8.14 -12.15
C THR A 325 12.36 -9.34 -13.10
N ALA A 326 12.71 -9.10 -14.37
CA ALA A 326 12.99 -10.16 -15.34
C ALA A 326 14.23 -10.97 -14.92
N VAL A 327 14.10 -12.30 -14.93
CA VAL A 327 15.20 -13.24 -14.69
C VAL A 327 15.42 -14.06 -15.96
N PRO A 328 16.68 -14.28 -16.42
CA PRO A 328 16.94 -15.15 -17.54
C PRO A 328 16.46 -16.57 -17.24
N GLY A 329 15.66 -17.14 -18.14
CA GLY A 329 15.20 -18.53 -18.01
C GLY A 329 16.34 -19.54 -18.21
N THR A 330 16.30 -20.65 -17.50
CA THR A 330 17.26 -21.77 -17.59
C THR A 330 17.01 -22.71 -18.79
N GLY A 331 16.32 -22.24 -19.84
CA GLY A 331 15.99 -23.03 -21.02
C GLY A 331 17.21 -23.18 -21.96
N SER A 332 17.58 -24.39 -22.27
CA SER A 332 18.51 -24.73 -23.37
C SER A 332 17.76 -24.54 -24.69
N ASP A 333 18.38 -23.84 -25.63
CA ASP A 333 18.08 -23.61 -27.03
C ASP A 333 17.38 -22.31 -27.42
N ALA A 334 18.20 -21.50 -28.12
CA ALA A 334 17.84 -20.48 -29.13
C ALA A 334 16.96 -19.28 -28.75
N ALA A 335 16.96 -18.81 -27.59
CA ALA A 335 16.63 -17.48 -27.01
C ALA A 335 16.31 -17.69 -25.54
N PRO A 336 16.99 -17.02 -24.60
CA PRO A 336 16.65 -17.16 -23.19
C PRO A 336 15.24 -16.58 -22.99
N ALA A 337 14.27 -17.46 -22.79
CA ALA A 337 12.95 -17.04 -22.38
C ALA A 337 13.12 -16.32 -21.03
N GLN A 338 12.85 -15.01 -20.99
CA GLN A 338 12.87 -14.25 -19.74
C GLN A 338 11.75 -14.80 -18.85
N THR A 339 12.12 -15.39 -17.73
CA THR A 339 11.14 -15.83 -16.74
C THR A 339 10.86 -14.64 -15.81
N ALA A 340 9.61 -14.22 -15.73
CA ALA A 340 9.24 -13.16 -14.81
C ALA A 340 9.46 -13.62 -13.36
N MET A 341 10.14 -12.80 -12.57
CA MET A 341 10.27 -13.04 -11.13
C MET A 341 8.93 -12.99 -10.42
N TYR A 342 7.99 -12.19 -10.93
CA TYR A 342 6.62 -12.07 -10.43
C TYR A 342 5.61 -12.33 -11.54
N PRO A 343 4.49 -13.01 -11.28
CA PRO A 343 3.42 -13.13 -12.27
C PRO A 343 2.89 -11.73 -12.65
N GLN A 344 2.82 -11.43 -13.94
CA GLN A 344 2.33 -10.13 -14.43
C GLN A 344 0.94 -9.80 -13.86
N LEU A 345 0.07 -10.81 -13.74
CA LEU A 345 -1.26 -10.67 -13.13
C LEU A 345 -1.18 -10.08 -11.73
N VAL A 346 -0.25 -10.56 -10.90
CA VAL A 346 -0.10 -10.13 -9.50
C VAL A 346 0.29 -8.66 -9.43
N LEU A 347 1.25 -8.25 -10.26
CA LEU A 347 1.69 -6.85 -10.33
C LEU A 347 0.57 -5.93 -10.82
N ARG A 348 -0.13 -6.36 -11.89
CA ARG A 348 -1.24 -5.60 -12.46
C ARG A 348 -2.37 -5.40 -11.46
N GLU A 349 -2.82 -6.46 -10.81
CA GLU A 349 -3.90 -6.39 -9.82
C GLU A 349 -3.50 -5.52 -8.62
N ALA A 350 -2.26 -5.63 -8.13
CA ALA A 350 -1.79 -4.82 -7.01
C ALA A 350 -1.77 -3.32 -7.35
N VAL A 351 -1.24 -2.95 -8.52
CA VAL A 351 -1.18 -1.55 -8.97
C VAL A 351 -2.58 -1.01 -9.28
N ALA A 352 -3.43 -1.82 -9.96
CA ALA A 352 -4.81 -1.44 -10.26
C ALA A 352 -5.62 -1.20 -8.99
N ASN A 353 -5.52 -2.09 -7.98
CA ASN A 353 -6.18 -1.92 -6.70
C ASN A 353 -5.69 -0.66 -5.96
N ALA A 354 -4.37 -0.41 -5.96
CA ALA A 354 -3.80 0.77 -5.32
C ALA A 354 -4.32 2.07 -5.92
N LEU A 355 -4.46 2.15 -7.25
CA LEU A 355 -4.98 3.33 -7.95
C LEU A 355 -6.51 3.47 -7.81
N THR A 356 -7.24 2.35 -7.83
CA THR A 356 -8.71 2.37 -7.78
C THR A 356 -9.24 2.68 -6.38
N HIS A 357 -8.61 2.14 -5.34
CA HIS A 357 -9.11 2.17 -3.97
C HIS A 357 -8.39 3.15 -3.05
N ARG A 358 -7.40 3.91 -3.56
CA ARG A 358 -6.74 4.95 -2.77
C ARG A 358 -7.73 6.00 -2.27
N ASP A 359 -7.33 6.71 -1.25
CA ASP A 359 -8.01 7.93 -0.82
C ASP A 359 -7.79 9.06 -1.83
N TYR A 360 -8.88 9.68 -2.29
CA TYR A 360 -8.90 10.85 -3.16
C TYR A 360 -9.44 12.10 -2.45
N SER A 361 -9.53 12.08 -1.11
CA SER A 361 -9.83 13.28 -0.33
C SER A 361 -8.77 14.36 -0.55
N PRO A 362 -9.09 15.64 -0.30
CA PRO A 362 -8.14 16.74 -0.42
C PRO A 362 -6.82 16.50 0.31
N ASP A 363 -6.86 15.87 1.49
CA ASP A 363 -5.68 15.55 2.30
C ASP A 363 -4.74 14.54 1.63
N ALA A 364 -5.27 13.68 0.76
CA ALA A 364 -4.54 12.61 0.11
C ALA A 364 -4.09 12.93 -1.32
N LEU A 365 -4.58 14.03 -1.94
CA LEU A 365 -4.22 14.41 -3.31
C LEU A 365 -2.73 14.69 -3.49
N GLY A 366 -2.04 15.09 -2.42
CA GLY A 366 -0.60 15.36 -2.41
C GLY A 366 0.29 14.11 -2.35
N THR A 367 -0.26 12.91 -2.21
CA THR A 367 0.50 11.67 -2.01
C THR A 367 0.31 10.71 -3.20
N PRO A 368 1.39 10.29 -3.89
CA PRO A 368 1.29 9.32 -5.00
C PRO A 368 1.08 7.89 -4.51
N VAL A 369 0.78 6.99 -5.42
CA VAL A 369 0.95 5.55 -5.20
C VAL A 369 2.45 5.25 -5.29
N HIS A 370 3.00 4.56 -4.29
CA HIS A 370 4.40 4.16 -4.24
C HIS A 370 4.57 2.68 -4.51
N VAL A 371 5.52 2.35 -5.36
CA VAL A 371 5.95 0.97 -5.61
C VAL A 371 7.44 0.87 -5.34
N ASP A 372 7.80 0.17 -4.27
CA ASP A 372 9.19 -0.04 -3.88
C ASP A 372 9.62 -1.46 -4.23
N VAL A 373 10.65 -1.55 -5.07
CA VAL A 373 11.22 -2.81 -5.54
C VAL A 373 12.50 -3.10 -4.77
N PHE A 374 12.46 -4.13 -3.94
CA PHE A 374 13.61 -4.66 -3.21
C PHE A 374 14.15 -5.93 -3.87
N THR A 375 15.27 -6.40 -3.40
CA THR A 375 15.87 -7.65 -3.91
C THR A 375 15.06 -8.90 -3.54
N ASP A 376 14.25 -8.84 -2.50
CA ASP A 376 13.47 -9.95 -1.93
C ASP A 376 11.95 -9.79 -2.07
N ARG A 377 11.44 -8.60 -2.39
CA ARG A 377 10.00 -8.31 -2.45
C ARG A 377 9.69 -7.05 -3.26
N ILE A 378 8.41 -6.88 -3.57
CA ILE A 378 7.83 -5.61 -4.04
C ILE A 378 6.81 -5.15 -3.01
N GLU A 379 6.82 -3.86 -2.70
CA GLU A 379 5.81 -3.21 -1.86
C GLU A 379 5.02 -2.21 -2.69
N VAL A 380 3.69 -2.34 -2.71
CA VAL A 380 2.78 -1.39 -3.34
C VAL A 380 1.98 -0.71 -2.25
N SER A 381 2.06 0.60 -2.15
CA SER A 381 1.39 1.38 -1.11
C SER A 381 0.62 2.57 -1.69
N ASN A 382 -0.55 2.83 -1.11
CA ASN A 382 -1.41 3.95 -1.45
C ASN A 382 -1.97 4.62 -0.19
N PRO A 383 -2.31 5.93 -0.25
CA PRO A 383 -2.99 6.60 0.84
C PRO A 383 -4.40 6.03 1.06
N GLY A 384 -4.82 6.04 2.33
CA GLY A 384 -6.10 5.52 2.82
C GLY A 384 -6.06 4.03 3.11
N GLY A 385 -6.67 3.63 4.23
CA GLY A 385 -6.82 2.23 4.64
C GLY A 385 -7.95 1.51 3.89
N LEU A 386 -8.30 0.31 4.37
CA LEU A 386 -9.46 -0.45 3.89
C LEU A 386 -10.75 0.34 4.14
N PHE A 387 -11.77 0.11 3.31
CA PHE A 387 -13.02 0.87 3.34
C PHE A 387 -14.26 -0.05 3.45
N GLY A 388 -15.30 0.45 4.11
CA GLY A 388 -16.64 -0.14 4.13
C GLY A 388 -16.72 -1.47 4.87
N ALA A 389 -17.10 -2.54 4.18
CA ALA A 389 -17.27 -3.89 4.74
C ALA A 389 -16.05 -4.79 4.57
N VAL A 390 -14.90 -4.23 4.16
CA VAL A 390 -13.67 -4.97 3.89
C VAL A 390 -12.80 -4.98 5.13
N SER A 391 -12.40 -6.16 5.59
CA SER A 391 -11.37 -6.34 6.60
C SER A 391 -10.17 -7.08 6.02
N LYS A 392 -9.01 -6.93 6.66
CA LYS A 392 -7.77 -7.60 6.26
C LYS A 392 -7.95 -9.13 6.14
N GLN A 393 -8.73 -9.73 7.05
CA GLN A 393 -9.00 -11.16 7.04
C GLN A 393 -9.88 -11.58 5.84
N ARG A 394 -10.92 -10.78 5.52
CA ARG A 394 -11.83 -11.09 4.40
C ARG A 394 -11.19 -10.88 3.04
N LEU A 395 -10.33 -9.87 2.92
CA LEU A 395 -9.74 -9.46 1.64
C LEU A 395 -9.05 -10.62 0.88
N THR A 396 -8.45 -11.57 1.59
CA THR A 396 -7.74 -12.72 1.00
C THR A 396 -8.57 -13.99 0.90
N HIS A 397 -9.78 -14.02 1.48
CA HIS A 397 -10.62 -15.24 1.57
C HIS A 397 -11.98 -15.08 0.92
N GLU A 398 -12.50 -13.87 0.81
CA GLU A 398 -13.84 -13.59 0.29
C GLU A 398 -13.77 -12.53 -0.82
N ALA A 399 -14.71 -12.60 -1.77
CA ALA A 399 -14.89 -11.51 -2.71
C ALA A 399 -15.39 -10.26 -1.95
N SER A 400 -14.72 -9.14 -2.14
CA SER A 400 -15.03 -7.89 -1.47
C SER A 400 -15.49 -6.85 -2.49
N THR A 401 -16.68 -6.29 -2.27
CA THR A 401 -17.33 -5.37 -3.22
C THR A 401 -17.38 -3.93 -2.74
N SER A 402 -16.92 -3.63 -1.51
CA SER A 402 -16.89 -2.24 -1.02
C SER A 402 -15.75 -1.47 -1.69
N THR A 403 -16.08 -0.29 -2.21
CA THR A 403 -15.10 0.64 -2.79
C THR A 403 -15.36 2.04 -2.26
N ARG A 404 -14.29 2.78 -1.95
CA ARG A 404 -14.37 4.20 -1.56
C ARG A 404 -14.77 5.07 -2.74
N ASN A 405 -14.31 4.75 -3.94
CA ASN A 405 -14.46 5.52 -5.16
C ASN A 405 -15.42 4.79 -6.11
N ALA A 406 -16.72 4.88 -5.85
CA ALA A 406 -17.73 4.06 -6.52
C ALA A 406 -17.86 4.39 -8.02
N PHE A 407 -17.81 5.67 -8.38
CA PHE A 407 -17.94 6.10 -9.77
C PHE A 407 -16.67 5.81 -10.57
N LEU A 408 -15.50 6.12 -10.01
CA LEU A 408 -14.22 5.76 -10.63
C LEU A 408 -14.13 4.24 -10.85
N PHE A 409 -14.51 3.44 -9.85
CA PHE A 409 -14.53 1.98 -9.99
C PHE A 409 -15.42 1.53 -11.14
N SER A 410 -16.64 2.09 -11.24
CA SER A 410 -17.58 1.78 -12.34
C SER A 410 -16.98 2.14 -13.70
N LEU A 411 -16.40 3.32 -13.85
CA LEU A 411 -15.75 3.73 -15.10
C LEU A 411 -14.60 2.80 -15.49
N LEU A 412 -13.76 2.40 -14.55
CA LEU A 412 -12.62 1.50 -14.80
C LEU A 412 -13.03 0.07 -15.17
N GLN A 413 -14.24 -0.37 -14.83
CA GLN A 413 -14.80 -1.65 -15.30
C GLN A 413 -15.09 -1.64 -16.82
N SER A 414 -15.29 -0.47 -17.40
CA SER A 414 -15.54 -0.29 -18.83
C SER A 414 -14.40 0.40 -19.56
N ALA A 415 -13.49 1.04 -18.84
CA ALA A 415 -12.32 1.68 -19.46
C ALA A 415 -11.46 0.63 -20.20
N PRO A 416 -11.06 0.93 -21.45
CA PRO A 416 -10.25 0.00 -22.24
C PRO A 416 -8.85 -0.16 -21.64
N SER A 417 -8.34 -1.37 -21.71
CA SER A 417 -6.93 -1.67 -21.46
C SER A 417 -6.22 -1.96 -22.79
N PRO A 418 -4.95 -1.59 -22.97
CA PRO A 418 -4.19 -1.82 -24.20
C PRO A 418 -4.13 -3.28 -24.66
N ASP A 419 -4.32 -4.24 -23.75
CA ASP A 419 -4.40 -5.66 -24.06
C ASP A 419 -5.76 -6.11 -24.65
N GLY A 420 -6.67 -5.15 -24.95
CA GLY A 420 -8.00 -5.38 -25.50
C GLY A 420 -9.08 -5.74 -24.47
N GLY A 421 -8.72 -5.85 -23.20
CA GLY A 421 -9.65 -6.08 -22.09
C GLY A 421 -10.14 -4.79 -21.44
N THR A 422 -10.60 -4.91 -20.19
CA THR A 422 -10.92 -3.79 -19.29
C THR A 422 -9.83 -3.62 -18.24
N VAL A 423 -9.75 -2.41 -17.68
CA VAL A 423 -8.82 -2.09 -16.58
C VAL A 423 -9.10 -2.97 -15.37
N LEU A 424 -10.36 -3.01 -14.93
CA LEU A 424 -10.82 -3.90 -13.87
C LEU A 424 -11.56 -5.09 -14.50
N ARG A 425 -11.13 -6.31 -14.18
CA ARG A 425 -11.64 -7.53 -14.82
C ARG A 425 -12.73 -8.22 -14.01
N ASP A 426 -12.84 -7.95 -12.71
CA ASP A 426 -13.72 -8.66 -11.79
C ASP A 426 -14.28 -7.78 -10.67
N ASN A 427 -15.42 -8.22 -10.12
CA ASN A 427 -16.08 -7.56 -9.00
C ASN A 427 -15.53 -8.10 -7.67
N GLY A 428 -14.47 -7.49 -7.15
CA GLY A 428 -13.98 -7.75 -5.81
C GLY A 428 -13.17 -9.03 -5.61
N THR A 429 -12.67 -9.66 -6.69
CA THR A 429 -11.89 -10.90 -6.63
C THR A 429 -10.38 -10.70 -6.80
N GLY A 430 -9.89 -9.47 -6.92
CA GLY A 430 -8.49 -9.15 -7.22
C GLY A 430 -7.49 -9.85 -6.29
N TYR A 431 -7.68 -9.78 -4.97
CA TYR A 431 -6.81 -10.45 -4.01
C TYR A 431 -6.92 -11.98 -4.01
N LEU A 432 -8.09 -12.53 -4.34
CA LEU A 432 -8.26 -13.98 -4.52
C LEU A 432 -7.46 -14.47 -5.75
N ARG A 433 -7.44 -13.68 -6.83
CA ARG A 433 -6.65 -13.95 -8.05
C ARG A 433 -5.16 -13.84 -7.78
N ILE A 434 -4.72 -12.81 -7.05
CA ILE A 434 -3.34 -12.68 -6.57
C ILE A 434 -2.94 -13.95 -5.79
N GLY A 435 -3.73 -14.35 -4.80
CA GLY A 435 -3.47 -15.53 -4.01
C GLY A 435 -3.46 -16.83 -4.82
N ALA A 436 -4.37 -16.99 -5.79
CA ALA A 436 -4.39 -18.15 -6.68
C ALA A 436 -3.15 -18.19 -7.58
N ALA A 437 -2.73 -17.06 -8.16
CA ALA A 437 -1.54 -16.97 -8.99
C ALA A 437 -0.26 -17.28 -8.21
N LEU A 438 -0.12 -16.78 -6.98
CA LEU A 438 1.03 -17.07 -6.13
C LEU A 438 1.06 -18.55 -5.71
N ARG A 439 -0.08 -19.13 -5.32
CA ARG A 439 -0.17 -20.56 -4.97
C ARG A 439 0.16 -21.48 -6.15
N SER A 440 -0.25 -21.13 -7.38
CA SER A 440 0.05 -21.94 -8.56
C SER A 440 1.55 -22.03 -8.86
N GLU A 441 2.34 -21.05 -8.40
CA GLU A 441 3.80 -21.03 -8.49
C GLU A 441 4.50 -21.45 -7.18
N ALA A 442 3.77 -22.03 -6.23
CA ALA A 442 4.27 -22.42 -4.90
C ALA A 442 4.98 -21.28 -4.15
N ARG A 443 4.43 -20.06 -4.21
CA ARG A 443 4.95 -18.87 -3.55
C ARG A 443 4.22 -18.57 -2.25
N GLU A 444 4.89 -17.82 -1.40
CA GLU A 444 4.27 -17.27 -0.19
C GLU A 444 3.13 -16.31 -0.53
N PRO A 445 2.09 -16.24 0.29
CA PRO A 445 1.01 -15.27 0.12
C PRO A 445 1.51 -13.84 0.33
N VAL A 446 0.79 -12.86 -0.24
CA VAL A 446 1.03 -11.45 0.06
C VAL A 446 0.80 -11.15 1.53
N ARG A 447 1.58 -10.22 2.07
CA ARG A 447 1.33 -9.62 3.37
C ARG A 447 0.64 -8.26 3.19
N ILE A 448 -0.35 -7.99 4.03
CA ILE A 448 -1.14 -6.76 3.98
C ILE A 448 -0.90 -5.98 5.27
N GLU A 449 -0.49 -4.73 5.10
CA GLU A 449 -0.41 -3.74 6.15
C GLU A 449 -1.53 -2.73 5.92
N ASN A 450 -2.38 -2.53 6.92
CA ASN A 450 -3.52 -1.63 6.85
C ASN A 450 -3.48 -0.69 8.05
N GLU A 451 -3.28 0.57 7.77
CA GLU A 451 -3.31 1.68 8.71
C GLU A 451 -4.43 2.64 8.32
N LEU A 452 -4.68 3.66 9.11
CA LEU A 452 -5.75 4.62 8.83
C LEU A 452 -5.51 5.39 7.52
N ASP A 453 -4.29 5.81 7.30
CA ASP A 453 -3.86 6.68 6.20
C ASP A 453 -3.01 5.96 5.14
N LEU A 454 -2.73 4.67 5.35
CA LEU A 454 -1.87 3.87 4.48
C LEU A 454 -2.38 2.44 4.32
N PHE A 455 -2.49 2.00 3.09
CA PHE A 455 -2.62 0.60 2.74
C PHE A 455 -1.38 0.13 1.96
N ARG A 456 -0.80 -0.99 2.38
CA ARG A 456 0.38 -1.56 1.73
C ARG A 456 0.23 -3.06 1.50
N VAL A 457 0.59 -3.48 0.30
CA VAL A 457 0.72 -4.89 -0.08
C VAL A 457 2.17 -5.22 -0.30
N VAL A 458 2.65 -6.24 0.39
CA VAL A 458 4.00 -6.78 0.24
C VAL A 458 3.92 -8.09 -0.53
N ILE A 459 4.48 -8.11 -1.73
CA ILE A 459 4.52 -9.25 -2.64
C ILE A 459 5.90 -9.90 -2.50
N PRO A 460 5.99 -11.11 -1.92
CA PRO A 460 7.29 -11.77 -1.71
C PRO A 460 7.89 -12.24 -3.04
N GLY A 461 9.21 -12.13 -3.16
CA GLY A 461 10.00 -12.68 -4.27
C GLY A 461 10.09 -14.21 -4.23
N ARG A 462 10.80 -14.79 -5.19
CA ARG A 462 11.15 -16.23 -5.13
C ARG A 462 12.16 -16.48 -4.02
N VAL A 463 11.95 -17.53 -3.25
CA VAL A 463 12.83 -17.94 -2.14
C VAL A 463 14.30 -18.13 -2.58
N ASN A 464 14.54 -18.46 -3.85
CA ASN A 464 15.89 -18.67 -4.36
C ASN A 464 16.75 -17.38 -4.46
N ASP A 465 16.13 -16.20 -4.64
CA ASP A 465 16.86 -14.92 -4.64
C ASP A 465 16.96 -14.31 -3.23
N ALA A 466 15.96 -14.56 -2.39
CA ALA A 466 15.96 -14.12 -0.99
C ALA A 466 17.08 -14.76 -0.14
N ALA A 467 17.58 -15.93 -0.55
CA ALA A 467 18.71 -16.60 0.10
C ALA A 467 20.08 -16.00 -0.29
N LEU A 468 20.14 -15.17 -1.35
CA LEU A 468 21.39 -14.55 -1.81
C LEU A 468 21.50 -13.14 -1.23
N THR A 469 22.58 -12.89 -0.49
CA THR A 469 22.90 -11.56 0.03
C THR A 469 23.55 -10.68 -1.04
N GLU A 470 23.59 -9.36 -0.81
CA GLU A 470 24.37 -8.42 -1.64
C GLU A 470 25.84 -8.88 -1.82
N ARG A 471 26.42 -9.52 -0.80
CA ARG A 471 27.74 -10.13 -0.87
C ARG A 471 27.81 -11.28 -1.89
N ASP A 472 26.75 -12.07 -1.98
CA ASP A 472 26.67 -13.19 -2.93
C ASP A 472 26.53 -12.69 -4.36
N PHE A 473 25.72 -11.64 -4.58
CA PHE A 473 25.63 -10.98 -5.88
C PHE A 473 26.98 -10.38 -6.29
N ALA A 474 27.60 -9.61 -5.39
CA ALA A 474 28.91 -9.01 -5.63
C ALA A 474 29.97 -10.08 -5.97
N ARG A 475 30.01 -11.19 -5.24
CA ARG A 475 30.96 -12.28 -5.47
C ARG A 475 30.77 -12.95 -6.84
N ARG A 476 29.51 -13.22 -7.24
CA ARG A 476 29.22 -13.81 -8.56
C ARG A 476 29.59 -12.87 -9.70
N ILE A 477 29.30 -11.58 -9.57
CA ILE A 477 29.66 -10.55 -10.55
C ILE A 477 31.18 -10.40 -10.64
N LEU A 478 31.89 -10.37 -9.51
CA LEU A 478 33.33 -10.31 -9.47
C LEU A 478 33.95 -11.47 -10.23
N HIS A 479 33.47 -12.68 -9.97
CA HIS A 479 33.93 -13.91 -10.65
C HIS A 479 33.68 -13.90 -12.16
N LEU A 480 32.57 -13.30 -12.62
CA LEU A 480 32.31 -13.11 -14.04
C LEU A 480 33.30 -12.11 -14.65
N LEU A 481 33.53 -10.97 -14.01
CA LEU A 481 34.43 -9.91 -14.46
C LEU A 481 35.93 -10.32 -14.38
N GLU A 482 36.28 -11.35 -13.61
CA GLU A 482 37.61 -11.97 -13.64
C GLU A 482 37.86 -12.79 -14.94
N ARG A 483 36.77 -13.31 -15.54
CA ARG A 483 36.81 -14.11 -16.77
C ARG A 483 36.55 -13.28 -18.02
N GLU A 484 35.76 -12.26 -17.92
CA GLU A 484 35.35 -11.37 -18.99
C GLU A 484 35.95 -9.96 -18.76
N PRO A 485 36.72 -9.40 -19.71
CA PRO A 485 37.43 -8.14 -19.55
C PRO A 485 36.49 -6.95 -19.24
N SER A 486 35.23 -7.02 -19.67
CA SER A 486 34.17 -6.09 -19.37
C SER A 486 32.80 -6.70 -19.70
N ALA A 487 31.78 -6.33 -18.95
CA ALA A 487 30.41 -6.80 -19.19
C ALA A 487 29.41 -5.65 -18.99
N SER A 488 28.37 -5.59 -19.82
CA SER A 488 27.22 -4.72 -19.59
C SER A 488 26.28 -5.34 -18.55
N VAL A 489 25.38 -4.56 -17.99
CA VAL A 489 24.33 -5.07 -17.08
C VAL A 489 23.56 -6.23 -17.75
N ARG A 490 23.27 -6.12 -19.05
CA ARG A 490 22.60 -7.17 -19.81
C ARG A 490 23.40 -8.47 -19.88
N ASP A 491 24.71 -8.35 -20.09
CA ASP A 491 25.58 -9.52 -20.17
C ASP A 491 25.66 -10.21 -18.81
N ILE A 492 25.80 -9.44 -17.73
CA ILE A 492 25.84 -9.96 -16.36
C ILE A 492 24.52 -10.66 -16.00
N ILE A 493 23.37 -10.05 -16.36
CA ILE A 493 22.05 -10.67 -16.16
C ILE A 493 21.97 -12.00 -16.90
N ARG A 494 22.37 -12.03 -18.19
CA ARG A 494 22.31 -13.23 -19.03
C ARG A 494 23.20 -14.35 -18.51
N GLU A 495 24.45 -14.02 -18.14
CA GLU A 495 25.45 -15.03 -17.73
C GLU A 495 25.22 -15.58 -16.32
N LEU A 496 24.75 -14.74 -15.40
CA LEU A 496 24.60 -15.14 -13.98
C LEU A 496 23.16 -15.54 -13.60
N GLY A 497 22.16 -15.29 -14.46
CA GLY A 497 20.76 -15.56 -14.15
C GLY A 497 20.19 -14.76 -12.98
N LEU A 498 20.79 -13.59 -12.70
CA LEU A 498 20.36 -12.71 -11.62
C LEU A 498 19.34 -11.68 -12.12
N SER A 499 18.45 -11.21 -11.22
CA SER A 499 17.56 -10.10 -11.55
C SER A 499 18.34 -8.79 -11.79
N PRO A 500 17.82 -7.85 -12.59
CA PRO A 500 18.45 -6.54 -12.78
C PRO A 500 18.74 -5.81 -11.45
N VAL A 501 17.85 -5.94 -10.47
CA VAL A 501 17.99 -5.37 -9.12
C VAL A 501 19.18 -6.00 -8.40
N ALA A 502 19.30 -7.32 -8.42
CA ALA A 502 20.41 -8.06 -7.81
C ALA A 502 21.76 -7.69 -8.46
N VAL A 503 21.79 -7.59 -9.80
CA VAL A 503 23.00 -7.16 -10.54
C VAL A 503 23.38 -5.73 -10.18
N ALA A 504 22.40 -4.83 -10.12
CA ALA A 504 22.66 -3.44 -9.76
C ALA A 504 23.16 -3.30 -8.31
N ALA A 505 22.59 -4.06 -7.37
CA ALA A 505 23.05 -4.11 -5.98
C ALA A 505 24.49 -4.63 -5.88
N GLY A 506 24.79 -5.75 -6.53
CA GLY A 506 26.13 -6.33 -6.55
C GLY A 506 27.19 -5.44 -7.20
N LEU A 507 26.88 -4.82 -8.34
CA LEU A 507 27.77 -3.86 -9.00
C LEU A 507 28.06 -2.66 -8.13
N ARG A 508 27.04 -2.12 -7.46
CA ARG A 508 27.22 -0.99 -6.56
C ARG A 508 28.11 -1.33 -5.38
N SER A 509 27.90 -2.49 -4.76
CA SER A 509 28.76 -2.98 -3.68
C SER A 509 30.22 -3.07 -4.13
N LEU A 510 30.46 -3.56 -5.34
CA LEU A 510 31.81 -3.66 -5.90
C LEU A 510 32.42 -2.30 -6.24
N MET A 511 31.61 -1.36 -6.76
CA MET A 511 32.05 0.01 -7.05
C MET A 511 32.38 0.78 -5.76
N ASN A 512 31.55 0.68 -4.73
CA ASN A 512 31.80 1.31 -3.41
C ASN A 512 33.08 0.76 -2.76
N LYS A 513 33.40 -0.51 -2.99
CA LYS A 513 34.68 -1.12 -2.54
C LYS A 513 35.85 -0.79 -3.47
N GLY A 514 35.62 -0.04 -4.55
CA GLY A 514 36.65 0.30 -5.52
C GLY A 514 37.20 -0.89 -6.34
N LEU A 515 36.49 -2.02 -6.39
CA LEU A 515 36.88 -3.23 -7.11
C LEU A 515 36.46 -3.22 -8.57
N VAL A 516 35.39 -2.51 -8.90
CA VAL A 516 34.84 -2.38 -10.25
C VAL A 516 34.67 -0.91 -10.60
N GLU A 517 34.90 -0.58 -11.86
CA GLU A 517 34.64 0.74 -12.42
C GLU A 517 33.71 0.66 -13.62
N SER A 518 32.93 1.73 -13.87
CA SER A 518 32.09 1.85 -15.06
C SER A 518 32.81 2.64 -16.15
N GLY A 519 32.66 2.21 -17.40
CA GLY A 519 33.09 2.92 -18.60
C GLY A 519 31.94 3.09 -19.59
N GLU A 520 32.04 4.08 -20.47
CA GLU A 520 31.10 4.28 -21.56
C GLU A 520 31.76 3.90 -22.88
N ALA A 521 31.04 3.13 -23.73
CA ALA A 521 31.50 2.83 -25.09
C ALA A 521 30.97 3.87 -26.09
N VAL A 522 31.87 4.42 -26.91
CA VAL A 522 31.53 5.28 -28.05
C VAL A 522 31.45 4.39 -29.30
N PRO A 523 30.43 4.45 -30.17
CA PRO A 523 29.51 5.57 -30.42
C PRO A 523 28.09 5.44 -29.83
N MET A 524 27.77 4.40 -29.09
CA MET A 524 26.48 4.30 -28.39
C MET A 524 26.71 4.29 -26.88
N PRO A 525 25.95 5.07 -26.08
CA PRO A 525 26.15 5.14 -24.64
C PRO A 525 25.67 3.85 -23.96
N ARG A 526 26.47 2.80 -23.98
CA ARG A 526 26.28 1.60 -23.18
C ARG A 526 27.28 1.62 -22.04
N LYS A 527 26.78 1.58 -20.80
CA LYS A 527 27.63 1.40 -19.62
C LYS A 527 28.16 -0.03 -19.58
N TYR A 528 29.49 -0.15 -19.51
CA TYR A 528 30.20 -1.39 -19.25
C TYR A 528 30.87 -1.31 -17.89
N TYR A 529 31.01 -2.44 -17.25
CA TYR A 529 31.67 -2.62 -15.97
C TYR A 529 32.90 -3.50 -16.16
N ARG A 530 34.00 -3.16 -15.55
CA ARG A 530 35.26 -3.91 -15.58
C ARG A 530 35.94 -3.86 -14.22
N LEU A 531 36.84 -4.82 -13.98
CA LEU A 531 37.68 -4.78 -12.81
C LEU A 531 38.58 -3.54 -12.86
N ARG A 532 38.67 -2.84 -11.75
CA ARG A 532 39.63 -1.75 -11.61
C ARG A 532 41.03 -2.36 -11.52
N ASN A 533 41.92 -2.04 -12.46
CA ASN A 533 43.32 -2.46 -12.43
C ASN A 533 43.98 -1.80 -11.21
N ALA A 534 44.04 -2.52 -10.10
CA ALA A 534 44.73 -2.08 -8.90
C ALA A 534 46.19 -2.54 -9.02
N GLY A 535 47.09 -1.56 -8.94
CA GLY A 535 48.50 -1.91 -8.64
C GLY A 535 48.56 -2.76 -7.37
N ALA A 536 49.57 -3.59 -7.21
CA ALA A 536 49.85 -4.68 -6.27
C ALA A 536 49.24 -4.72 -4.83
N GLY A 537 48.33 -3.80 -4.48
CA GLY A 537 47.60 -3.75 -3.19
C GLY A 537 46.25 -4.46 -3.17
N ALA A 538 45.62 -4.75 -4.34
CA ALA A 538 44.26 -5.30 -4.39
C ALA A 538 44.19 -6.82 -4.36
N GLN A 539 45.31 -7.53 -4.59
CA GLN A 539 45.36 -9.00 -4.45
C GLN A 539 45.03 -9.46 -3.01
N LYS A 540 45.25 -8.62 -1.99
CA LYS A 540 44.89 -8.93 -0.60
C LYS A 540 43.39 -8.78 -0.31
N ALA A 541 42.65 -7.92 -1.03
CA ALA A 541 41.22 -7.75 -0.84
C ALA A 541 40.40 -8.88 -1.51
N VAL A 542 40.87 -9.40 -2.62
CA VAL A 542 40.25 -10.51 -3.34
C VAL A 542 40.40 -11.82 -2.54
N SER A 543 41.56 -12.06 -1.91
CA SER A 543 41.78 -13.26 -1.07
C SER A 543 40.94 -13.25 0.23
N GLY A 544 40.56 -12.08 0.73
CA GLY A 544 39.70 -11.95 1.90
C GLY A 544 38.23 -12.34 1.68
N ILE A 545 37.78 -12.34 0.41
CA ILE A 545 36.40 -12.77 0.04
C ILE A 545 36.37 -14.27 -0.33
N SER A 546 37.49 -14.83 -0.81
CA SER A 546 37.62 -16.26 -1.16
C SER A 546 37.98 -17.16 0.02
N GLY A 547 38.42 -16.63 1.14
CA GLY A 547 39.08 -17.34 2.24
C GLY A 547 38.21 -17.90 3.37
N LEU A 548 36.96 -18.31 3.09
CA LEU A 548 36.13 -19.02 4.07
C LEU A 548 35.63 -20.36 3.49
N HIS A 549 36.56 -21.23 3.10
CA HIS A 549 36.27 -22.66 3.09
C HIS A 549 36.60 -23.22 4.47
N GLY A 550 35.56 -23.68 5.16
CA GLY A 550 35.68 -24.31 6.44
C GLY A 550 36.53 -25.55 6.41
N THR A 551 37.49 -25.61 7.28
CA THR A 551 38.17 -26.85 7.68
C THR A 551 37.17 -27.69 8.50
N GLY A 552 36.41 -28.53 7.84
CA GLY A 552 35.72 -29.66 8.45
C GLY A 552 36.76 -30.73 8.76
N GLN A 553 37.17 -30.81 10.00
CA GLN A 553 38.05 -31.84 10.52
C GLN A 553 37.26 -33.15 10.65
N GLU A 554 37.45 -34.06 9.72
CA GLU A 554 37.09 -35.49 9.89
C GLU A 554 37.88 -36.05 11.09
N ARG A 555 37.21 -36.34 12.18
CA ARG A 555 37.75 -37.25 13.20
C ARG A 555 37.35 -38.66 12.81
N GLY A 556 38.31 -39.38 12.26
CA GLY A 556 38.22 -40.82 12.08
C GLY A 556 38.11 -41.53 13.42
N CYS A 557 37.11 -42.37 13.58
CA CYS A 557 37.08 -43.44 14.57
C CYS A 557 37.95 -44.58 14.10
N ALA A 558 39.10 -44.77 14.76
CA ALA A 558 39.85 -46.02 14.67
C ALA A 558 39.26 -47.01 15.68
N ALA A 559 38.77 -48.13 15.18
CA ALA A 559 38.48 -49.30 15.97
C ALA A 559 39.81 -49.96 16.41
N GLY A 560 39.84 -50.44 17.64
CA GLY A 560 40.95 -51.22 18.19
C GLY A 560 40.52 -52.00 19.41
N THR A 561 40.27 -53.30 19.15
CA THR A 561 40.18 -54.44 20.06
C THR A 561 39.32 -54.31 21.30
#